data_91bc5fccaf67b7a474c5ef62c3440d67
#
_entry.id   91bc5fccaf67b7a474c5ef62c3440d67
#
_cell.length_a   1.000
_cell.length_b   1.000
_cell.length_c   1.000
_cell.angle_alpha   90.00
_cell.angle_beta   90.00
_cell.angle_gamma   90.00
#
_symmetry.space_group_name_H-M   'P 1'
#
loop_
_entity.id
_entity.type
_entity.pdbx_description
1 polymer ?
#
loop_
_entity_poly.entity_id
_entity_poly.type
_entity_poly.pdbx_seq_one_letter_code
_entity_poly.pdbx_strand_id
1 'polypeptide(L)'
;QQGYNAMGFSQGGQFLRAVAQRCPSPPMINLISVGGQHQGVFGLPRCPGESSHICDFIRKTLNAGAYSKVVQERLVQAEYWHDPIKEDVYRNHSIFLADINQERGINESYKKNLMALKKFVMVKFLNDSIVDPVDSEDRLGLKEMDNAGQLVFLATEGDHLQLSEEWFYAHIIPFLG
;
A
#
# COMPACT_ATOMS: atom_id res chain seq x y z
N GLN A 1 -14.90 -16.87 15.67
CA GLN A 1 -14.96 -15.43 15.41
C GLN A 1 -15.41 -15.21 13.97
N GLN A 2 -16.44 -14.39 13.77
CA GLN A 2 -16.78 -13.92 12.44
C GLN A 2 -15.67 -12.98 11.97
N GLY A 3 -15.24 -13.12 10.71
CA GLY A 3 -14.26 -12.24 10.11
C GLY A 3 -14.82 -10.86 9.76
N TYR A 4 -13.99 -10.02 9.14
CA TYR A 4 -14.39 -8.67 8.73
C TYR A 4 -13.88 -8.36 7.32
N ASN A 5 -14.53 -7.43 6.65
CA ASN A 5 -14.05 -6.83 5.42
C ASN A 5 -13.37 -5.50 5.75
N ALA A 6 -12.30 -5.18 5.05
CA ALA A 6 -11.54 -3.96 5.27
C ALA A 6 -11.33 -3.20 3.97
N MET A 7 -11.47 -1.89 4.02
CA MET A 7 -11.19 -1.01 2.89
C MET A 7 -10.32 0.16 3.33
N GLY A 8 -9.26 0.41 2.57
CA GLY A 8 -8.33 1.49 2.81
C GLY A 8 -8.06 2.31 1.56
N PHE A 9 -7.98 3.61 1.75
CA PHE A 9 -7.65 4.59 0.71
C PHE A 9 -6.19 4.98 0.82
N SER A 10 -5.47 5.05 -0.32
CA SER A 10 -4.08 5.47 -0.41
C SER A 10 -3.21 4.72 0.61
N GLN A 11 -2.56 5.42 1.54
CA GLN A 11 -1.79 4.82 2.64
C GLN A 11 -2.60 3.80 3.47
N GLY A 12 -3.91 4.02 3.65
CA GLY A 12 -4.79 3.09 4.38
C GLY A 12 -4.86 1.71 3.74
N GLY A 13 -4.80 1.59 2.42
CA GLY A 13 -4.74 0.30 1.71
C GLY A 13 -3.45 -0.47 2.04
N GLN A 14 -2.32 0.22 2.05
CA GLN A 14 -1.03 -0.35 2.43
C GLN A 14 -0.99 -0.76 3.91
N PHE A 15 -1.52 0.09 4.80
CA PHE A 15 -1.64 -0.21 6.23
C PHE A 15 -2.47 -1.48 6.47
N LEU A 16 -3.65 -1.58 5.85
CA LEU A 16 -4.52 -2.74 6.01
C LEU A 16 -3.91 -4.02 5.42
N ARG A 17 -3.11 -3.92 4.36
CA ARG A 17 -2.33 -5.06 3.88
C ARG A 17 -1.33 -5.53 4.95
N ALA A 18 -0.64 -4.61 5.62
CA ALA A 18 0.24 -4.97 6.73
C ALA A 18 -0.53 -5.61 7.89
N VAL A 19 -1.74 -5.14 8.19
CA VAL A 19 -2.63 -5.78 9.18
C VAL A 19 -2.95 -7.21 8.77
N ALA A 20 -3.34 -7.45 7.51
CA ALA A 20 -3.61 -8.80 7.01
C ALA A 20 -2.39 -9.73 7.16
N GLN A 21 -1.19 -9.22 6.85
CA GLN A 21 0.04 -9.99 6.93
C GLN A 21 0.48 -10.29 8.37
N ARG A 22 0.36 -9.31 9.28
CA ARG A 22 0.91 -9.36 10.64
C ARG A 22 -0.09 -9.82 11.70
N CYS A 23 -1.39 -9.57 11.48
CA CYS A 23 -2.44 -9.72 12.48
C CYS A 23 -3.59 -10.59 11.93
N PRO A 24 -3.41 -11.91 11.79
CA PRO A 24 -4.40 -12.78 11.14
C PRO A 24 -5.67 -13.03 11.97
N SER A 25 -5.77 -12.51 13.20
CA SER A 25 -6.91 -12.73 14.08
C SER A 25 -7.41 -11.42 14.69
N PRO A 26 -8.71 -11.07 14.56
CA PRO A 26 -9.75 -11.81 13.80
C PRO A 26 -9.44 -11.83 12.30
N PRO A 27 -9.93 -12.84 11.54
CA PRO A 27 -9.59 -12.99 10.14
C PRO A 27 -10.18 -11.86 9.27
N MET A 28 -9.34 -11.26 8.45
CA MET A 28 -9.77 -10.37 7.38
C MET A 28 -10.28 -11.23 6.22
N ILE A 29 -11.52 -11.02 5.78
CA ILE A 29 -12.15 -11.78 4.70
C ILE A 29 -11.80 -11.17 3.35
N ASN A 30 -12.16 -9.92 3.15
CA ASN A 30 -11.84 -9.16 1.95
C ASN A 30 -11.01 -7.92 2.32
N LEU A 31 -9.99 -7.66 1.53
CA LEU A 31 -9.21 -6.44 1.58
C LEU A 31 -9.43 -5.65 0.30
N ILE A 32 -9.85 -4.40 0.43
CA ILE A 32 -10.03 -3.48 -0.68
C ILE A 32 -9.06 -2.34 -0.52
N SER A 33 -8.12 -2.22 -1.46
CA SER A 33 -7.11 -1.16 -1.49
C SER A 33 -7.40 -0.21 -2.65
N VAL A 34 -7.76 1.01 -2.32
CA VAL A 34 -8.11 2.05 -3.30
C VAL A 34 -6.96 3.04 -3.42
N GLY A 35 -6.23 3.00 -4.53
CA GLY A 35 -5.04 3.81 -4.76
C GLY A 35 -3.93 3.54 -3.74
N GLY A 36 -3.79 2.30 -3.29
CA GLY A 36 -2.80 1.92 -2.28
C GLY A 36 -1.37 1.97 -2.81
N GLN A 37 -0.47 2.53 -2.01
CA GLN A 37 0.94 2.77 -2.34
C GLN A 37 1.78 1.52 -2.00
N HIS A 38 1.46 0.37 -2.58
CA HIS A 38 2.06 -0.92 -2.21
C HIS A 38 3.53 -1.04 -2.52
N GLN A 39 4.03 -0.28 -3.49
CA GLN A 39 5.46 -0.18 -3.82
C GLN A 39 6.13 1.05 -3.20
N GLY A 40 5.38 1.82 -2.40
CA GLY A 40 5.85 3.05 -1.80
C GLY A 40 5.68 4.26 -2.72
N VAL A 41 6.29 5.35 -2.29
CA VAL A 41 6.30 6.61 -3.06
C VAL A 41 7.70 7.21 -3.05
N PHE A 42 8.05 7.86 -4.15
CA PHE A 42 9.22 8.69 -4.25
C PHE A 42 8.82 10.10 -4.69
N GLY A 43 9.14 11.08 -3.86
CA GLY A 43 8.61 12.43 -4.02
C GLY A 43 7.28 12.62 -3.27
N LEU A 44 7.03 13.82 -2.81
CA LEU A 44 5.74 14.21 -2.25
C LEU A 44 4.98 15.05 -3.26
N PRO A 45 3.68 14.81 -3.43
CA PRO A 45 2.84 15.65 -4.27
C PRO A 45 2.89 17.11 -3.79
N ARG A 46 2.55 18.02 -4.66
CA ARG A 46 2.41 19.43 -4.29
C ARG A 46 1.29 19.55 -3.26
N CYS A 47 1.59 20.11 -2.11
CA CYS A 47 0.57 20.37 -1.10
C CYS A 47 -0.24 21.62 -1.51
N PRO A 48 -1.55 21.49 -1.62
CA PRO A 48 -2.40 22.65 -1.88
C PRO A 48 -2.53 23.54 -0.63
N GLY A 49 -2.50 24.85 -0.79
CA GLY A 49 -2.86 25.82 0.23
C GLY A 49 -1.77 26.20 1.24
N GLU A 50 -2.21 26.72 2.39
CA GLU A 50 -1.35 27.28 3.45
C GLU A 50 -0.45 26.28 4.17
N SER A 51 -0.63 24.99 3.92
CA SER A 51 0.19 23.89 4.50
C SER A 51 1.54 23.71 3.80
N SER A 52 1.92 24.57 2.88
CA SER A 52 3.15 24.44 2.07
C SER A 52 4.42 24.34 2.92
N HIS A 53 4.50 25.07 4.04
CA HIS A 53 5.68 25.05 4.91
C HIS A 53 5.89 23.70 5.60
N ILE A 54 4.81 23.06 6.04
CA ILE A 54 4.89 21.71 6.68
C ILE A 54 5.28 20.67 5.63
N CYS A 55 4.67 20.74 4.46
CA CYS A 55 5.01 19.88 3.34
C CYS A 55 6.46 20.04 2.88
N ASP A 56 6.93 21.27 2.77
CA ASP A 56 8.31 21.54 2.39
C ASP A 56 9.30 21.04 3.44
N PHE A 57 8.95 21.16 4.72
CA PHE A 57 9.73 20.58 5.80
C PHE A 57 9.80 19.06 5.71
N ILE A 58 8.66 18.38 5.51
CA ILE A 58 8.59 16.93 5.34
C ILE A 58 9.42 16.49 4.12
N ARG A 59 9.26 17.17 2.98
CA ARG A 59 10.01 16.87 1.75
C ARG A 59 11.52 17.03 1.95
N LYS A 60 11.95 18.11 2.59
CA LYS A 60 13.37 18.34 2.90
C LYS A 60 13.92 17.26 3.85
N THR A 61 13.15 16.88 4.85
CA THR A 61 13.52 15.82 5.80
C THR A 61 13.66 14.48 5.12
N LEU A 62 12.72 14.10 4.24
CA LEU A 62 12.77 12.85 3.48
C LEU A 62 13.94 12.83 2.51
N ASN A 63 14.16 13.90 1.76
CA ASN A 63 15.27 13.99 0.82
C ASN A 63 16.65 13.95 1.53
N ALA A 64 16.74 14.50 2.72
CA ALA A 64 17.99 14.53 3.48
C ALA A 64 18.30 13.23 4.24
N GLY A 65 17.27 12.50 4.67
CA GLY A 65 17.52 11.35 5.53
C GLY A 65 16.30 10.47 5.82
N ALA A 66 15.50 10.14 4.79
CA ALA A 66 14.31 9.30 4.94
C ALA A 66 14.60 7.98 5.66
N TYR A 67 15.77 7.41 5.44
CA TYR A 67 16.16 6.11 6.00
C TYR A 67 16.96 6.19 7.30
N SER A 68 17.13 7.38 7.88
CA SER A 68 17.69 7.46 9.21
C SER A 68 16.72 6.88 10.24
N LYS A 69 17.24 6.18 11.25
CA LYS A 69 16.43 5.52 12.28
C LYS A 69 15.43 6.48 12.92
N VAL A 70 15.87 7.68 13.26
CA VAL A 70 15.01 8.69 13.90
C VAL A 70 13.87 9.13 12.99
N VAL A 71 14.12 9.28 11.69
CA VAL A 71 13.09 9.69 10.73
C VAL A 71 12.13 8.55 10.46
N GLN A 72 12.63 7.33 10.29
CA GLN A 72 11.79 6.13 10.12
C GLN A 72 10.85 5.89 11.30
N GLU A 73 11.31 6.09 12.54
CA GLU A 73 10.51 5.87 13.75
C GLU A 73 9.54 7.00 14.10
N ARG A 74 9.65 8.16 13.47
CA ARG A 74 8.86 9.35 13.85
C ARG A 74 8.04 9.95 12.71
N LEU A 75 8.36 9.64 11.49
CA LEU A 75 7.70 10.21 10.31
C LEU A 75 7.08 9.10 9.49
N VAL A 76 5.76 8.96 9.54
CA VAL A 76 5.01 7.93 8.82
C VAL A 76 5.30 7.95 7.32
N GLN A 77 5.48 9.14 6.74
CA GLN A 77 5.83 9.29 5.32
C GLN A 77 7.18 8.64 4.96
N ALA A 78 8.10 8.55 5.92
CA ALA A 78 9.36 7.87 5.71
C ALA A 78 9.22 6.34 5.67
N GLU A 79 8.23 5.79 6.35
CA GLU A 79 8.00 4.34 6.40
C GLU A 79 7.56 3.74 5.06
N TYR A 80 6.95 4.54 4.19
CA TYR A 80 6.58 4.13 2.83
C TYR A 80 7.34 4.87 1.73
N TRP A 81 8.42 5.59 2.10
CA TRP A 81 9.33 6.19 1.14
C TRP A 81 10.16 5.11 0.43
N HIS A 82 10.16 5.13 -0.90
CA HIS A 82 10.91 4.20 -1.71
C HIS A 82 11.72 4.96 -2.75
N ASP A 83 13.01 5.11 -2.49
CA ASP A 83 13.94 5.79 -3.39
C ASP A 83 14.47 4.80 -4.43
N PRO A 84 14.06 4.92 -5.71
CA PRO A 84 14.45 3.97 -6.75
C PRO A 84 15.94 4.07 -7.13
N ILE A 85 16.61 5.13 -6.68
CA ILE A 85 18.06 5.30 -6.94
C ILE A 85 18.88 4.64 -5.84
N LYS A 86 18.31 4.50 -4.64
CA LYS A 86 18.98 3.96 -3.44
C LYS A 86 18.28 2.70 -2.94
N GLU A 87 18.04 1.75 -3.83
CA GLU A 87 17.35 0.49 -3.54
C GLU A 87 17.96 -0.29 -2.37
N ASP A 88 19.30 -0.36 -2.29
CA ASP A 88 19.99 -1.06 -1.21
C ASP A 88 19.75 -0.39 0.15
N VAL A 89 19.73 0.95 0.18
CA VAL A 89 19.46 1.71 1.39
C VAL A 89 18.01 1.54 1.82
N TYR A 90 17.08 1.61 0.86
CA TYR A 90 15.68 1.31 1.10
C TYR A 90 15.50 -0.08 1.69
N ARG A 91 16.02 -1.10 1.02
CA ARG A 91 15.88 -2.51 1.45
C ARG A 91 16.39 -2.72 2.87
N ASN A 92 17.53 -2.13 3.22
CA ASN A 92 18.18 -2.37 4.50
C ASN A 92 17.62 -1.51 5.66
N HIS A 93 17.05 -0.34 5.38
CA HIS A 93 16.72 0.65 6.41
C HIS A 93 15.25 1.03 6.50
N SER A 94 14.41 0.69 5.49
CA SER A 94 12.96 0.86 5.62
C SER A 94 12.43 -0.11 6.67
N ILE A 95 11.84 0.42 7.73
CA ILE A 95 11.33 -0.40 8.85
C ILE A 95 9.95 -1.01 8.57
N PHE A 96 9.18 -0.40 7.69
CA PHE A 96 7.81 -0.84 7.39
C PHE A 96 7.68 -1.41 5.98
N LEU A 97 7.88 -0.61 4.94
CA LEU A 97 7.58 -1.01 3.57
C LEU A 97 8.43 -2.20 3.10
N ALA A 98 9.75 -2.13 3.31
CA ALA A 98 10.63 -3.22 2.91
C ALA A 98 10.35 -4.52 3.68
N ASP A 99 9.83 -4.44 4.91
CA ASP A 99 9.42 -5.59 5.69
C ASP A 99 8.14 -6.24 5.11
N ILE A 100 7.07 -5.49 4.94
CA ILE A 100 5.82 -6.02 4.40
C ILE A 100 5.90 -6.43 2.94
N ASN A 101 6.84 -5.87 2.17
CA ASN A 101 7.14 -6.28 0.79
C ASN A 101 8.13 -7.45 0.73
N GLN A 102 8.60 -7.94 1.89
CA GLN A 102 9.52 -9.07 1.98
C GLN A 102 10.82 -8.86 1.20
N GLU A 103 11.33 -7.63 1.20
CA GLU A 103 12.53 -7.24 0.45
C GLU A 103 13.83 -7.81 1.04
N ARG A 104 13.83 -8.20 2.30
CA ARG A 104 14.98 -8.76 3.03
C ARG A 104 14.95 -10.28 3.18
N GLY A 105 13.93 -10.92 2.65
CA GLY A 105 13.72 -12.36 2.76
C GLY A 105 12.26 -12.70 2.99
N ILE A 106 11.88 -13.93 2.66
CA ILE A 106 10.50 -14.39 2.72
C ILE A 106 10.12 -14.70 4.17
N ASN A 107 9.07 -14.05 4.65
CA ASN A 107 8.34 -14.42 5.86
C ASN A 107 7.12 -15.25 5.45
N GLU A 108 7.20 -16.54 5.63
CA GLU A 108 6.14 -17.47 5.24
C GLU A 108 4.81 -17.19 5.95
N SER A 109 4.84 -16.67 7.18
CA SER A 109 3.63 -16.25 7.90
C SER A 109 2.92 -15.09 7.19
N TYR A 110 3.68 -14.09 6.74
CA TYR A 110 3.12 -12.95 6.00
C TYR A 110 2.48 -13.39 4.70
N LYS A 111 3.18 -14.23 3.94
CA LYS A 111 2.67 -14.81 2.69
C LYS A 111 1.40 -15.59 2.94
N LYS A 112 1.42 -16.53 3.88
CA LYS A 112 0.28 -17.37 4.25
C LYS A 112 -0.92 -16.53 4.70
N ASN A 113 -0.70 -15.54 5.55
CA ASN A 113 -1.76 -14.69 6.07
C ASN A 113 -2.41 -13.84 4.96
N LEU A 114 -1.61 -13.30 4.04
CA LEU A 114 -2.15 -12.55 2.91
C LEU A 114 -2.96 -13.45 1.97
N MET A 115 -2.46 -14.65 1.69
CA MET A 115 -3.14 -15.64 0.85
C MET A 115 -4.42 -16.22 1.48
N ALA A 116 -4.64 -16.03 2.77
CA ALA A 116 -5.88 -16.40 3.46
C ALA A 116 -7.06 -15.48 3.15
N LEU A 117 -6.84 -14.33 2.53
CA LEU A 117 -7.91 -13.44 2.06
C LEU A 117 -8.79 -14.15 1.03
N LYS A 118 -10.12 -14.00 1.17
CA LYS A 118 -11.06 -14.48 0.15
C LYS A 118 -10.92 -13.68 -1.14
N LYS A 119 -10.83 -12.34 -1.01
CA LYS A 119 -10.55 -11.42 -2.11
C LYS A 119 -9.60 -10.32 -1.66
N PHE A 120 -8.64 -10.01 -2.51
CA PHE A 120 -7.84 -8.80 -2.43
C PHE A 120 -8.13 -7.95 -3.67
N VAL A 121 -8.87 -6.87 -3.45
CA VAL A 121 -9.31 -5.94 -4.49
C VAL A 121 -8.36 -4.75 -4.51
N MET A 122 -7.73 -4.53 -5.66
CA MET A 122 -6.83 -3.41 -5.88
C MET A 122 -7.41 -2.48 -6.93
N VAL A 123 -7.68 -1.25 -6.54
CA VAL A 123 -8.23 -0.20 -7.42
C VAL A 123 -7.13 0.79 -7.75
N LYS A 124 -6.86 0.98 -9.05
CA LYS A 124 -5.95 2.02 -9.54
C LYS A 124 -6.72 3.13 -10.23
N PHE A 125 -6.15 4.33 -10.18
CA PHE A 125 -6.62 5.48 -10.93
C PHE A 125 -5.79 5.61 -12.21
N LEU A 126 -6.43 5.71 -13.37
CA LEU A 126 -5.73 5.67 -14.66
C LEU A 126 -4.84 6.92 -14.90
N ASN A 127 -5.19 8.02 -14.25
CA ASN A 127 -4.42 9.26 -14.30
C ASN A 127 -3.68 9.53 -12.97
N ASP A 128 -3.44 8.48 -12.18
CA ASP A 128 -2.74 8.61 -10.91
C ASP A 128 -1.30 9.06 -11.13
N SER A 129 -0.98 10.23 -10.61
CA SER A 129 0.36 10.82 -10.68
C SER A 129 1.27 10.41 -9.50
N ILE A 130 0.79 9.53 -8.61
CA ILE A 130 1.44 9.21 -7.33
C ILE A 130 1.91 7.77 -7.26
N VAL A 131 1.19 6.81 -7.86
CA VAL A 131 1.47 5.37 -7.73
C VAL A 131 1.81 4.74 -9.07
N ASP A 132 3.02 4.21 -9.18
CA ASP A 132 3.47 3.45 -10.34
C ASP A 132 3.80 2.01 -9.91
N PRO A 133 3.13 0.98 -10.46
CA PRO A 133 3.42 -0.42 -10.17
C PRO A 133 4.55 -0.95 -11.07
N VAL A 134 5.62 -1.45 -10.48
CA VAL A 134 6.66 -2.22 -11.18
C VAL A 134 6.57 -3.69 -10.80
N ASP A 135 6.77 -4.58 -11.77
CA ASP A 135 6.77 -6.02 -11.61
C ASP A 135 7.75 -6.47 -10.51
N SER A 136 7.27 -7.30 -9.60
CA SER A 136 8.09 -7.92 -8.57
C SER A 136 7.96 -9.44 -8.60
N GLU A 137 9.01 -10.13 -8.18
CA GLU A 137 8.96 -11.56 -7.90
C GLU A 137 7.80 -11.87 -6.94
N ASP A 138 7.23 -13.08 -7.02
CA ASP A 138 6.05 -13.49 -6.23
C ASP A 138 6.36 -13.72 -4.74
N ARG A 139 6.99 -12.77 -4.11
CA ARG A 139 7.36 -12.81 -2.69
C ARG A 139 6.15 -12.77 -1.75
N LEU A 140 5.04 -12.21 -2.22
CA LEU A 140 3.81 -12.03 -1.45
C LEU A 140 2.79 -13.14 -1.70
N GLY A 141 3.02 -14.02 -2.66
CA GLY A 141 2.04 -15.02 -3.09
C GLY A 141 0.95 -14.48 -4.01
N LEU A 142 1.12 -13.31 -4.59
CA LEU A 142 0.12 -12.67 -5.44
C LEU A 142 -0.17 -13.49 -6.71
N LYS A 143 0.84 -14.12 -7.30
CA LYS A 143 0.68 -14.99 -8.45
C LYS A 143 -0.18 -16.23 -8.14
N GLU A 144 0.05 -16.83 -6.98
CA GLU A 144 -0.78 -17.95 -6.50
C GLU A 144 -2.21 -17.48 -6.23
N MET A 145 -2.39 -16.31 -5.61
CA MET A 145 -3.69 -15.70 -5.37
C MET A 145 -4.42 -15.35 -6.67
N ASP A 146 -3.71 -14.86 -7.68
CA ASP A 146 -4.27 -14.54 -8.99
C ASP A 146 -4.75 -15.82 -9.69
N ASN A 147 -3.92 -16.86 -9.73
CA ASN A 147 -4.30 -18.17 -10.29
C ASN A 147 -5.51 -18.79 -9.57
N ALA A 148 -5.68 -18.53 -8.29
CA ALA A 148 -6.83 -18.98 -7.50
C ALA A 148 -8.06 -18.06 -7.63
N GLY A 149 -7.99 -16.99 -8.41
CA GLY A 149 -9.06 -16.01 -8.58
C GLY A 149 -9.35 -15.18 -7.33
N GLN A 150 -8.38 -15.02 -6.45
CA GLN A 150 -8.49 -14.23 -5.23
C GLN A 150 -8.16 -12.74 -5.46
N LEU A 151 -7.39 -12.41 -6.50
CA LEU A 151 -7.08 -11.04 -6.85
C LEU A 151 -8.14 -10.45 -7.76
N VAL A 152 -8.49 -9.20 -7.50
CA VAL A 152 -9.40 -8.41 -8.33
C VAL A 152 -8.73 -7.07 -8.62
N PHE A 153 -8.46 -6.82 -9.90
CA PHE A 153 -7.89 -5.57 -10.35
C PHE A 153 -8.98 -4.70 -10.95
N LEU A 154 -9.19 -3.53 -10.38
CA LEU A 154 -10.14 -2.55 -10.88
C LEU A 154 -9.40 -1.27 -11.28
N ALA A 155 -9.92 -0.60 -12.29
CA ALA A 155 -9.41 0.69 -12.72
C ALA A 155 -10.56 1.68 -12.83
N THR A 156 -10.33 2.92 -12.44
CA THR A 156 -11.27 4.03 -12.63
C THR A 156 -10.55 5.21 -13.28
N GLU A 157 -11.29 5.96 -14.08
CA GLU A 157 -10.78 7.21 -14.62
C GLU A 157 -10.72 8.27 -13.52
N GLY A 158 -9.80 9.22 -13.66
CA GLY A 158 -9.59 10.30 -12.70
C GLY A 158 -8.21 10.26 -12.07
N ASP A 159 -7.90 11.32 -11.35
CA ASP A 159 -6.68 11.44 -10.55
C ASP A 159 -6.87 10.73 -9.20
N HIS A 160 -5.83 10.72 -8.40
CA HIS A 160 -5.77 10.01 -7.11
C HIS A 160 -7.00 10.23 -6.23
N LEU A 161 -7.66 9.16 -5.87
CA LEU A 161 -8.91 9.10 -5.06
C LEU A 161 -10.14 9.79 -5.67
N GLN A 162 -10.13 10.10 -6.95
CA GLN A 162 -11.31 10.61 -7.67
C GLN A 162 -12.13 9.46 -8.21
N LEU A 163 -13.15 9.04 -7.48
CA LEU A 163 -14.13 8.06 -7.96
C LEU A 163 -15.55 8.55 -7.72
N SER A 164 -16.45 8.19 -8.64
CA SER A 164 -17.86 8.53 -8.49
C SER A 164 -18.56 7.61 -7.50
N GLU A 165 -19.62 8.11 -6.89
CA GLU A 165 -20.46 7.33 -6.00
C GLU A 165 -21.07 6.11 -6.72
N GLU A 166 -21.54 6.28 -7.96
CA GLU A 166 -22.09 5.21 -8.79
C GLU A 166 -21.08 4.09 -9.04
N TRP A 167 -19.84 4.47 -9.37
CA TRP A 167 -18.75 3.50 -9.57
C TRP A 167 -18.46 2.72 -8.29
N PHE A 168 -18.44 3.41 -7.16
CA PHE A 168 -18.20 2.82 -5.84
C PHE A 168 -19.29 1.78 -5.49
N TYR A 169 -20.56 2.15 -5.65
CA TYR A 169 -21.66 1.23 -5.41
C TYR A 169 -21.64 0.00 -6.33
N ALA A 170 -21.31 0.19 -7.60
CA ALA A 170 -21.29 -0.89 -8.57
C ALA A 170 -20.13 -1.87 -8.36
N HIS A 171 -18.94 -1.38 -7.94
CA HIS A 171 -17.72 -2.18 -8.00
C HIS A 171 -17.12 -2.51 -6.62
N ILE A 172 -17.40 -1.73 -5.58
CA ILE A 172 -16.81 -1.92 -4.26
C ILE A 172 -17.79 -2.57 -3.28
N ILE A 173 -19.03 -2.09 -3.24
CA ILE A 173 -20.04 -2.60 -2.31
C ILE A 173 -20.20 -4.13 -2.34
N PRO A 174 -20.14 -4.82 -3.50
CA PRO A 174 -20.23 -6.28 -3.53
C PRO A 174 -19.18 -7.03 -2.71
N PHE A 175 -18.05 -6.38 -2.38
CA PHE A 175 -17.00 -6.98 -1.55
C PHE A 175 -17.10 -6.61 -0.07
N LEU A 176 -17.99 -5.72 0.29
CA LEU A 176 -18.21 -5.31 1.68
C LEU A 176 -19.30 -6.13 2.40
N GLY A 177 -20.05 -6.92 1.66
CA GLY A 177 -21.01 -7.90 2.17
C GLY A 177 -22.41 -7.58 1.84
#